data_1146f5949ebff9029d4ed29202b9243f
#
_entry.id   1146f5949ebff9029d4ed29202b9243f
#
_cell.length_a   1.000
_cell.length_b   1.000
_cell.length_c   1.000
_cell.angle_alpha   90.00
_cell.angle_beta   90.00
_cell.angle_gamma   90.00
#
_symmetry.space_group_name_H-M   'P 1'
#
loop_
_entity.id
_entity.type
_entity.pdbx_description
1 polymer ?
#
loop_
_entity_poly.entity_id
_entity_poly.type
_entity_poly.pdbx_seq_one_letter_code
_entity_poly.pdbx_strand_id
1 'polypeptide(L)'
;MDYKTGTLIEFRNRPWVVQQSGEDELMIIKPLGGTDAETIGLYLPLYGDELQIHSYNFRRPTADDIGKNSYKASAKVLYNACRLSFRDIAGPFQCLGKLSFEPRPYQMIPLILALKQEKIRLLISDDVGIGKTLESLLIAKELLDRHEINRFAVVCLPHLCEQWQNEIKDKFGLDAEIIRSSTISRLEKKLRPDQNVFRDIPYQVISIDYVKQGNKRNIFLDHCPDFVIVDEAHTCAKPTGANKYQQQRYRLLSDLANKPEQQLVLLTATPHSGQSEEFQSLIGLLNPKFENYQLQTATEREELSHYFVQRRRADIKQYLGNEIVFPERVRIDKDEYSFTPDYRNLLGHLIEYVKHGIQKVSGADKRKQRYIYWDLLALMRGVMSSPDAGISMLQNKIDKREDSSSANTEDESEQVYIFNDPLKDLLNADDVVPEALETTSATDKKEFHSFIKQLEHIKETDGDEKVKQALDIVKFSLDSGMNPIVFCQYIQTAEYVGKYITDQLASNKKFKKVVVGVVTLSLIHI
;
A
#
# COMPACT_ATOMS: atom_id res chain seq x y z
N MET A 1 7.76 -46.72 -41.34
CA MET A 1 7.13 -46.87 -39.98
C MET A 1 5.82 -46.11 -39.98
N ASP A 2 4.77 -46.73 -39.53
CA ASP A 2 3.44 -46.09 -39.54
C ASP A 2 3.23 -45.35 -38.20
N TYR A 3 3.40 -44.04 -38.19
CA TYR A 3 3.24 -43.19 -37.02
C TYR A 3 1.76 -42.82 -36.87
N LYS A 4 1.05 -43.49 -35.98
CA LYS A 4 -0.39 -43.20 -35.72
C LYS A 4 -0.55 -41.93 -34.93
N THR A 5 -1.62 -41.20 -35.19
CA THR A 5 -2.02 -40.04 -34.35
C THR A 5 -2.07 -40.43 -32.88
N GLY A 6 -1.45 -39.59 -32.01
CA GLY A 6 -1.31 -39.86 -30.58
C GLY A 6 -0.03 -40.61 -30.20
N THR A 7 0.78 -41.09 -31.17
CA THR A 7 2.09 -41.71 -30.87
C THR A 7 3.03 -40.68 -30.27
N LEU A 8 3.75 -41.07 -29.21
CA LEU A 8 4.82 -40.27 -28.64
C LEU A 8 6.14 -40.59 -29.34
N ILE A 9 6.79 -39.54 -29.81
CA ILE A 9 8.10 -39.64 -30.46
C ILE A 9 9.09 -38.70 -29.79
N GLU A 10 10.35 -39.04 -29.83
CA GLU A 10 11.44 -38.12 -29.48
C GLU A 10 12.07 -37.55 -30.74
N PHE A 11 12.15 -36.20 -30.79
CA PHE A 11 12.81 -35.47 -31.85
C PHE A 11 13.57 -34.29 -31.22
N ARG A 12 14.85 -34.19 -31.54
CA ARG A 12 15.73 -33.15 -30.98
C ARG A 12 15.75 -33.09 -29.46
N ASN A 13 15.85 -34.26 -28.82
CA ASN A 13 15.89 -34.43 -27.35
C ASN A 13 14.64 -33.85 -26.63
N ARG A 14 13.51 -33.81 -27.31
CA ARG A 14 12.23 -33.37 -26.74
C ARG A 14 11.13 -34.35 -27.13
N PRO A 15 10.21 -34.70 -26.21
CA PRO A 15 9.07 -35.56 -26.52
C PRO A 15 7.98 -34.78 -27.28
N TRP A 16 7.42 -35.40 -28.32
CA TRP A 16 6.39 -34.87 -29.18
C TRP A 16 5.23 -35.87 -29.34
N VAL A 17 4.05 -35.35 -29.58
CA VAL A 17 2.84 -36.13 -29.90
C VAL A 17 2.51 -35.96 -31.37
N VAL A 18 2.37 -37.08 -32.10
CA VAL A 18 1.94 -37.07 -33.49
C VAL A 18 0.48 -36.63 -33.59
N GLN A 19 0.24 -35.61 -34.39
CA GLN A 19 -1.10 -35.10 -34.72
C GLN A 19 -1.57 -35.66 -36.06
N GLN A 20 -2.86 -35.54 -36.34
CA GLN A 20 -3.41 -35.94 -37.61
C GLN A 20 -2.83 -35.08 -38.75
N SER A 21 -2.28 -35.73 -39.77
CA SER A 21 -1.84 -35.09 -41.02
C SER A 21 -2.75 -35.53 -42.18
N GLY A 22 -2.96 -34.65 -43.13
CA GLY A 22 -3.65 -34.96 -44.40
C GLY A 22 -2.73 -35.41 -45.52
N GLU A 23 -1.43 -35.48 -45.29
CA GLU A 23 -0.40 -35.82 -46.29
C GLU A 23 0.49 -36.95 -45.78
N ASP A 24 0.73 -37.97 -46.62
CA ASP A 24 1.46 -39.19 -46.25
C ASP A 24 2.94 -38.95 -45.92
N GLU A 25 3.56 -37.93 -46.48
CA GLU A 25 4.98 -37.60 -46.29
C GLU A 25 5.20 -36.49 -45.23
N LEU A 26 4.16 -35.84 -44.75
CA LEU A 26 4.22 -34.78 -43.75
C LEU A 26 3.62 -35.23 -42.45
N MET A 27 4.43 -35.33 -41.41
CA MET A 27 3.96 -35.62 -40.04
C MET A 27 3.87 -34.34 -39.23
N ILE A 28 2.68 -34.04 -38.72
CA ILE A 28 2.48 -32.92 -37.81
C ILE A 28 2.75 -33.39 -36.39
N ILE A 29 3.62 -32.70 -35.66
CA ILE A 29 3.97 -32.99 -34.29
C ILE A 29 3.79 -31.79 -33.37
N LYS A 30 3.27 -32.04 -32.18
CA LYS A 30 3.10 -31.06 -31.11
C LYS A 30 3.96 -31.47 -29.92
N PRO A 31 4.71 -30.54 -29.27
CA PRO A 31 5.53 -30.89 -28.13
C PRO A 31 4.65 -31.33 -26.95
N LEU A 32 5.07 -32.40 -26.28
CA LEU A 32 4.46 -32.81 -25.03
C LEU A 32 4.76 -31.77 -23.96
N GLY A 33 3.77 -31.06 -23.46
CA GLY A 33 3.95 -29.97 -22.49
C GLY A 33 4.30 -28.62 -23.10
N GLY A 34 4.07 -28.42 -24.42
CA GLY A 34 4.19 -27.11 -25.13
C GLY A 34 2.85 -26.52 -25.50
N THR A 35 2.89 -25.37 -26.15
CA THR A 35 1.72 -24.66 -26.69
C THR A 35 1.38 -25.11 -28.12
N ASP A 36 0.15 -24.85 -28.59
CA ASP A 36 -0.26 -25.14 -29.95
C ASP A 36 0.55 -24.33 -31.00
N ALA A 37 1.10 -23.19 -30.60
CA ALA A 37 1.96 -22.38 -31.46
C ALA A 37 3.31 -23.03 -31.77
N GLU A 38 3.72 -24.06 -31.01
CA GLU A 38 4.96 -24.81 -31.19
C GLU A 38 4.76 -26.07 -32.08
N THR A 39 3.58 -26.24 -32.66
CA THR A 39 3.29 -27.35 -33.57
C THR A 39 4.09 -27.17 -34.85
N ILE A 40 4.81 -28.22 -35.25
CA ILE A 40 5.64 -28.22 -36.47
C ILE A 40 5.29 -29.37 -37.38
N GLY A 41 5.53 -29.19 -38.67
CA GLY A 41 5.47 -30.25 -39.69
C GLY A 41 6.86 -30.83 -39.95
N LEU A 42 6.98 -32.16 -39.85
CA LEU A 42 8.19 -32.89 -40.20
C LEU A 42 8.00 -33.61 -41.54
N TYR A 43 8.91 -33.36 -42.47
CA TYR A 43 8.96 -34.07 -43.74
C TYR A 43 9.67 -35.42 -43.53
N LEU A 44 8.90 -36.52 -43.52
CA LEU A 44 9.38 -37.85 -43.14
C LEU A 44 10.56 -38.36 -43.99
N PRO A 45 10.63 -38.11 -45.32
CA PRO A 45 11.80 -38.53 -46.09
C PRO A 45 13.14 -37.91 -45.63
N LEU A 46 13.08 -36.79 -44.94
CA LEU A 46 14.28 -36.09 -44.46
C LEU A 46 14.66 -36.44 -43.01
N TYR A 47 13.66 -36.68 -42.17
CA TYR A 47 13.86 -36.81 -40.73
C TYR A 47 13.41 -38.16 -40.17
N GLY A 48 12.86 -39.08 -40.97
CA GLY A 48 12.29 -40.34 -40.50
C GLY A 48 13.28 -41.24 -39.74
N ASP A 49 14.56 -41.19 -40.06
CA ASP A 49 15.62 -41.97 -39.42
C ASP A 49 16.07 -41.38 -38.05
N GLU A 50 15.77 -40.12 -37.81
CA GLU A 50 16.10 -39.43 -36.54
C GLU A 50 15.02 -39.59 -35.48
N LEU A 51 13.85 -40.16 -35.83
CA LEU A 51 12.70 -40.26 -34.96
C LEU A 51 12.79 -41.57 -34.13
N GLN A 52 12.73 -41.40 -32.82
CA GLN A 52 12.63 -42.53 -31.88
C GLN A 52 11.22 -42.61 -31.32
N ILE A 53 10.60 -43.79 -31.41
CA ILE A 53 9.28 -44.02 -30.80
C ILE A 53 9.48 -44.27 -29.30
N HIS A 54 8.91 -43.38 -28.48
CA HIS A 54 8.85 -43.63 -27.04
C HIS A 54 7.63 -44.49 -26.73
N SER A 55 7.82 -45.71 -26.36
CA SER A 55 6.78 -46.56 -25.79
C SER A 55 6.60 -46.22 -24.31
N TYR A 56 5.82 -45.18 -24.00
CA TYR A 56 5.32 -44.98 -22.63
C TYR A 56 4.20 -45.98 -22.36
N ASN A 57 4.50 -47.05 -21.65
CA ASN A 57 3.51 -47.94 -21.10
C ASN A 57 2.94 -47.31 -19.81
N PHE A 58 1.85 -46.56 -19.94
CA PHE A 58 1.04 -46.17 -18.79
C PHE A 58 0.23 -47.40 -18.31
N ARG A 59 0.93 -48.31 -17.61
CA ARG A 59 0.27 -49.43 -16.92
C ARG A 59 -0.41 -48.94 -15.65
N ARG A 60 -1.49 -49.56 -15.25
CA ARG A 60 -2.08 -49.34 -13.93
C ARG A 60 -1.08 -49.66 -12.85
N PRO A 61 -0.94 -48.84 -11.78
CA PRO A 61 -0.06 -49.14 -10.67
C PRO A 61 -0.36 -50.51 -10.05
N THR A 62 0.64 -51.29 -9.79
CA THR A 62 0.51 -52.60 -9.08
C THR A 62 1.02 -52.42 -7.65
N ALA A 63 0.75 -53.44 -6.79
CA ALA A 63 1.24 -53.45 -5.42
C ALA A 63 2.76 -53.33 -5.32
N ASP A 64 3.52 -53.80 -6.32
CA ASP A 64 4.98 -53.76 -6.38
C ASP A 64 5.54 -52.32 -6.65
N ASP A 65 4.66 -51.43 -7.11
CA ASP A 65 5.00 -50.02 -7.32
C ASP A 65 4.89 -49.20 -6.01
N ILE A 66 4.24 -49.75 -5.00
CA ILE A 66 4.09 -49.15 -3.68
C ILE A 66 5.42 -49.33 -2.91
N GLY A 67 6.11 -48.23 -2.66
CA GLY A 67 7.34 -48.23 -1.87
C GLY A 67 8.59 -47.77 -2.61
N LYS A 68 8.56 -47.63 -3.92
CA LYS A 68 9.66 -47.02 -4.67
C LYS A 68 9.58 -45.51 -4.56
N ASN A 69 10.56 -44.85 -3.93
CA ASN A 69 10.54 -43.41 -3.66
C ASN A 69 10.36 -42.52 -4.89
N SER A 70 10.81 -42.98 -6.07
CA SER A 70 10.64 -42.27 -7.33
C SER A 70 9.15 -42.16 -7.75
N TYR A 71 8.37 -43.19 -7.51
CA TYR A 71 6.94 -43.19 -7.86
C TYR A 71 6.11 -42.28 -6.94
N LYS A 72 6.50 -42.13 -5.68
CA LYS A 72 5.82 -41.25 -4.73
C LYS A 72 5.93 -39.79 -5.16
N ALA A 73 7.11 -39.36 -5.63
CA ALA A 73 7.31 -38.01 -6.14
C ALA A 73 6.50 -37.76 -7.43
N SER A 74 6.55 -38.71 -8.38
CA SER A 74 5.81 -38.63 -9.64
C SER A 74 4.29 -38.66 -9.41
N ALA A 75 3.79 -39.51 -8.50
CA ALA A 75 2.37 -39.55 -8.13
C ALA A 75 1.92 -38.23 -7.48
N LYS A 76 2.77 -37.61 -6.66
CA LYS A 76 2.48 -36.31 -6.04
C LYS A 76 2.45 -35.19 -7.08
N VAL A 77 3.34 -35.19 -8.05
CA VAL A 77 3.36 -34.24 -9.17
C VAL A 77 2.12 -34.42 -10.03
N LEU A 78 1.78 -35.66 -10.40
CA LEU A 78 0.57 -35.97 -11.18
C LEU A 78 -0.70 -35.55 -10.42
N TYR A 79 -0.79 -35.87 -9.13
CA TYR A 79 -1.92 -35.47 -8.29
C TYR A 79 -2.07 -33.94 -8.25
N ASN A 80 -0.97 -33.22 -8.07
CA ASN A 80 -1.00 -31.76 -8.06
C ASN A 80 -1.35 -31.19 -9.45
N ALA A 81 -0.83 -31.76 -10.52
CA ALA A 81 -1.16 -31.36 -11.89
C ALA A 81 -2.64 -31.60 -12.20
N CYS A 82 -3.18 -32.79 -11.86
CA CYS A 82 -4.61 -33.06 -11.98
C CYS A 82 -5.45 -32.11 -11.15
N ARG A 83 -5.03 -31.84 -9.92
CA ARG A 83 -5.73 -30.89 -9.02
C ARG A 83 -5.78 -29.47 -9.58
N LEU A 84 -4.71 -29.02 -10.24
CA LEU A 84 -4.66 -27.74 -10.94
C LEU A 84 -5.57 -27.73 -12.17
N SER A 85 -5.51 -28.78 -13.01
CA SER A 85 -6.35 -28.91 -14.21
C SER A 85 -7.84 -28.99 -13.88
N PHE A 86 -8.22 -29.74 -12.84
CA PHE A 86 -9.61 -29.82 -12.41
C PHE A 86 -10.12 -28.50 -11.78
N ARG A 87 -9.25 -27.70 -11.16
CA ARG A 87 -9.62 -26.38 -10.66
C ARG A 87 -10.02 -25.41 -11.77
N ASP A 88 -9.34 -25.47 -12.91
CA ASP A 88 -9.68 -24.62 -14.05
C ASP A 88 -11.01 -25.00 -14.73
N ILE A 89 -11.43 -26.27 -14.63
CA ILE A 89 -12.58 -26.78 -15.39
C ILE A 89 -13.84 -26.96 -14.53
N ALA A 90 -13.69 -27.30 -13.24
CA ALA A 90 -14.81 -27.75 -12.40
C ALA A 90 -14.99 -26.98 -11.08
N GLY A 91 -14.13 -26.04 -10.76
CA GLY A 91 -14.23 -25.24 -9.54
C GLY A 91 -15.14 -24.02 -9.68
N PRO A 92 -15.72 -23.51 -8.58
CA PRO A 92 -16.50 -22.27 -8.60
C PRO A 92 -15.67 -21.03 -8.93
N PHE A 93 -14.33 -21.12 -8.89
CA PHE A 93 -13.39 -20.03 -9.14
C PHE A 93 -12.36 -20.43 -10.18
N GLN A 94 -12.22 -19.61 -11.22
CA GLN A 94 -11.30 -19.86 -12.33
C GLN A 94 -9.87 -19.40 -12.05
N CYS A 95 -9.69 -18.40 -11.20
CA CYS A 95 -8.38 -17.82 -10.91
C CYS A 95 -7.48 -18.72 -10.05
N LEU A 96 -8.04 -19.60 -9.20
CA LEU A 96 -7.27 -20.32 -8.16
C LEU A 96 -6.14 -21.20 -8.70
N GLY A 97 -6.32 -21.77 -9.90
CA GLY A 97 -5.30 -22.62 -10.55
C GLY A 97 -4.09 -21.84 -11.07
N LYS A 98 -4.22 -20.52 -11.24
CA LYS A 98 -3.23 -19.64 -11.87
C LYS A 98 -2.48 -18.75 -10.89
N LEU A 99 -2.76 -18.87 -9.59
CA LEU A 99 -2.11 -18.07 -8.54
C LEU A 99 -0.77 -18.68 -8.13
N SER A 100 0.22 -17.83 -7.83
CA SER A 100 1.51 -18.25 -7.27
C SER A 100 1.46 -18.56 -5.77
N PHE A 101 0.31 -18.37 -5.13
CA PHE A 101 0.06 -18.60 -3.70
C PHE A 101 -1.26 -19.34 -3.47
N GLU A 102 -1.45 -19.90 -2.29
CA GLU A 102 -2.72 -20.51 -1.88
C GLU A 102 -3.51 -19.52 -1.03
N PRO A 103 -4.67 -18.99 -1.52
CA PRO A 103 -5.51 -18.10 -0.74
C PRO A 103 -6.06 -18.81 0.50
N ARG A 104 -6.07 -18.12 1.60
CA ARG A 104 -6.69 -18.64 2.83
C ARG A 104 -8.22 -18.58 2.72
N PRO A 105 -8.96 -19.50 3.36
CA PRO A 105 -10.42 -19.57 3.23
C PRO A 105 -11.14 -18.24 3.49
N TYR A 106 -10.67 -17.48 4.50
CA TYR A 106 -11.28 -16.20 4.82
C TYR A 106 -11.05 -15.12 3.73
N GLN A 107 -9.96 -15.22 2.96
CA GLN A 107 -9.67 -14.28 1.85
C GLN A 107 -10.59 -14.49 0.65
N MET A 108 -11.31 -15.62 0.61
CA MET A 108 -12.29 -15.89 -0.45
C MET A 108 -13.65 -15.21 -0.18
N ILE A 109 -13.92 -14.75 1.04
CA ILE A 109 -15.22 -14.15 1.40
C ILE A 109 -15.54 -12.91 0.56
N PRO A 110 -14.63 -11.92 0.40
CA PRO A 110 -14.89 -10.76 -0.46
C PRO A 110 -15.14 -11.15 -1.92
N LEU A 111 -14.42 -12.15 -2.44
CA LEU A 111 -14.65 -12.67 -3.78
C LEU A 111 -16.05 -13.27 -3.92
N ILE A 112 -16.49 -14.09 -2.94
CA ILE A 112 -17.84 -14.69 -2.96
C ILE A 112 -18.92 -13.60 -2.91
N LEU A 113 -18.73 -12.56 -2.11
CA LEU A 113 -19.67 -11.44 -2.03
C LEU A 113 -19.69 -10.63 -3.33
N ALA A 114 -18.53 -10.37 -3.93
CA ALA A 114 -18.43 -9.68 -5.20
C ALA A 114 -19.18 -10.42 -6.31
N LEU A 115 -18.98 -11.73 -6.43
CA LEU A 115 -19.62 -12.56 -7.47
C LEU A 115 -21.15 -12.75 -7.27
N LYS A 116 -21.69 -12.37 -6.12
CA LYS A 116 -23.16 -12.36 -5.90
C LYS A 116 -23.81 -11.05 -6.35
N GLN A 117 -23.02 -10.02 -6.62
CA GLN A 117 -23.53 -8.72 -7.05
C GLN A 117 -23.52 -8.66 -8.59
N GLU A 118 -24.60 -8.15 -9.17
CA GLU A 118 -24.66 -7.85 -10.61
C GLU A 118 -23.62 -6.75 -10.98
N LYS A 119 -23.46 -5.79 -10.10
CA LYS A 119 -22.46 -4.74 -10.18
C LYS A 119 -21.65 -4.71 -8.89
N ILE A 120 -20.36 -4.93 -9.00
CA ILE A 120 -19.49 -5.01 -7.83
C ILE A 120 -19.30 -3.63 -7.22
N ARG A 121 -19.77 -3.50 -5.99
CA ARG A 121 -19.59 -2.35 -5.10
C ARG A 121 -19.27 -2.88 -3.72
N LEU A 122 -18.01 -2.84 -3.33
CA LEU A 122 -17.56 -3.48 -2.09
C LEU A 122 -16.58 -2.59 -1.34
N LEU A 123 -16.78 -2.46 -0.03
CA LEU A 123 -15.82 -1.88 0.90
C LEU A 123 -15.21 -3.00 1.74
N ILE A 124 -13.91 -3.21 1.62
CA ILE A 124 -13.13 -4.17 2.41
C ILE A 124 -12.35 -3.39 3.46
N SER A 125 -12.73 -3.59 4.73
CA SER A 125 -12.19 -2.84 5.87
C SER A 125 -11.59 -3.75 6.94
N ASP A 126 -10.81 -4.71 6.50
CA ASP A 126 -10.13 -5.67 7.37
C ASP A 126 -8.92 -5.06 8.09
N ASP A 127 -8.58 -5.62 9.24
CA ASP A 127 -7.35 -5.26 9.97
C ASP A 127 -6.11 -5.35 9.07
N VAL A 128 -5.10 -4.54 9.39
CA VAL A 128 -3.80 -4.58 8.70
C VAL A 128 -3.19 -5.98 8.77
N GLY A 129 -2.74 -6.50 7.63
CA GLY A 129 -2.08 -7.82 7.52
C GLY A 129 -3.03 -9.01 7.39
N ILE A 130 -4.34 -8.81 7.21
CA ILE A 130 -5.29 -9.87 6.82
C ILE A 130 -5.14 -10.22 5.34
N GLY A 131 -4.87 -9.21 4.49
CA GLY A 131 -4.59 -9.42 3.07
C GLY A 131 -5.54 -8.70 2.12
N LYS A 132 -6.04 -7.51 2.48
CA LYS A 132 -6.93 -6.68 1.63
C LYS A 132 -6.47 -6.57 0.18
N THR A 133 -5.17 -6.35 -0.04
CA THR A 133 -4.55 -6.30 -1.38
C THR A 133 -4.81 -7.59 -2.16
N LEU A 134 -4.57 -8.74 -1.53
CA LEU A 134 -4.81 -10.05 -2.15
C LEU A 134 -6.29 -10.28 -2.44
N GLU A 135 -7.15 -9.93 -1.52
CA GLU A 135 -8.60 -10.09 -1.65
C GLU A 135 -9.17 -9.30 -2.81
N SER A 136 -8.76 -8.04 -2.96
CA SER A 136 -9.20 -7.20 -4.08
C SER A 136 -8.64 -7.66 -5.43
N LEU A 137 -7.39 -8.13 -5.46
CA LEU A 137 -6.78 -8.67 -6.67
C LEU A 137 -7.34 -10.05 -7.04
N LEU A 138 -7.79 -10.86 -6.06
CA LEU A 138 -8.53 -12.10 -6.34
C LEU A 138 -9.82 -11.80 -7.10
N ILE A 139 -10.55 -10.75 -6.71
CA ILE A 139 -11.76 -10.32 -7.43
C ILE A 139 -11.38 -9.91 -8.87
N ALA A 140 -10.39 -9.03 -9.03
CA ALA A 140 -9.95 -8.58 -10.36
C ALA A 140 -9.51 -9.76 -11.26
N LYS A 141 -8.73 -10.69 -10.70
CA LYS A 141 -8.22 -11.86 -11.44
C LYS A 141 -9.34 -12.81 -11.84
N GLU A 142 -10.30 -13.06 -10.95
CA GLU A 142 -11.45 -13.89 -11.25
C GLU A 142 -12.31 -13.31 -12.38
N LEU A 143 -12.56 -11.99 -12.34
CA LEU A 143 -13.31 -11.31 -13.40
C LEU A 143 -12.57 -11.32 -14.76
N LEU A 144 -11.23 -11.18 -14.75
CA LEU A 144 -10.40 -11.32 -15.94
C LEU A 144 -10.48 -12.73 -16.52
N ASP A 145 -10.37 -13.77 -15.66
CA ASP A 145 -10.40 -15.15 -16.10
C ASP A 145 -11.79 -15.60 -16.56
N ARG A 146 -12.85 -14.95 -16.08
CA ARG A 146 -14.24 -15.11 -16.58
C ARG A 146 -14.52 -14.29 -17.84
N HIS A 147 -13.59 -13.44 -18.28
CA HIS A 147 -13.79 -12.49 -19.38
C HIS A 147 -14.93 -11.49 -19.14
N GLU A 148 -15.27 -11.23 -17.87
CA GLU A 148 -16.24 -10.20 -17.48
C GLU A 148 -15.63 -8.80 -17.54
N ILE A 149 -14.31 -8.70 -17.36
CA ILE A 149 -13.52 -7.49 -17.58
C ILE A 149 -12.28 -7.80 -18.41
N ASN A 150 -11.76 -6.81 -19.14
CA ASN A 150 -10.50 -6.92 -19.86
C ASN A 150 -9.39 -6.03 -19.26
N ARG A 151 -9.77 -5.10 -18.41
CA ARG A 151 -8.90 -4.09 -17.83
C ARG A 151 -9.28 -3.80 -16.39
N PHE A 152 -8.29 -3.47 -15.56
CA PHE A 152 -8.55 -2.92 -14.23
C PHE A 152 -7.55 -1.84 -13.86
N ALA A 153 -7.92 -0.99 -12.91
CA ALA A 153 -7.03 0.00 -12.32
C ALA A 153 -7.01 -0.12 -10.80
N VAL A 154 -5.84 0.08 -10.22
CA VAL A 154 -5.64 0.32 -8.80
C VAL A 154 -5.31 1.78 -8.62
N VAL A 155 -6.15 2.52 -7.90
CA VAL A 155 -5.92 3.92 -7.54
C VAL A 155 -5.42 3.95 -6.10
N CYS A 156 -4.19 4.37 -5.89
CA CYS A 156 -3.53 4.35 -4.58
C CYS A 156 -2.71 5.61 -4.32
N LEU A 157 -2.18 5.74 -3.11
CA LEU A 157 -1.25 6.81 -2.76
C LEU A 157 0.08 6.66 -3.53
N PRO A 158 0.78 7.76 -3.85
CA PRO A 158 1.98 7.74 -4.70
C PRO A 158 3.06 6.76 -4.25
N HIS A 159 3.30 6.63 -2.95
CA HIS A 159 4.32 5.75 -2.37
C HIS A 159 3.94 4.26 -2.36
N LEU A 160 2.69 3.92 -2.61
CA LEU A 160 2.21 2.53 -2.68
C LEU A 160 2.24 1.96 -4.12
N CYS A 161 2.50 2.80 -5.12
CA CYS A 161 2.40 2.37 -6.52
C CYS A 161 3.35 1.21 -6.85
N GLU A 162 4.60 1.26 -6.41
CA GLU A 162 5.59 0.21 -6.65
C GLU A 162 5.22 -1.08 -5.91
N GLN A 163 4.72 -0.99 -4.68
CA GLN A 163 4.27 -2.13 -3.92
C GLN A 163 3.11 -2.84 -4.64
N TRP A 164 2.10 -2.10 -5.10
CA TRP A 164 0.99 -2.65 -5.84
C TRP A 164 1.44 -3.32 -7.15
N GLN A 165 2.34 -2.68 -7.91
CA GLN A 165 2.88 -3.24 -9.14
C GLN A 165 3.59 -4.58 -8.88
N ASN A 166 4.43 -4.64 -7.85
CA ASN A 166 5.15 -5.85 -7.48
C ASN A 166 4.19 -6.97 -7.03
N GLU A 167 3.19 -6.66 -6.21
CA GLU A 167 2.21 -7.65 -5.76
C GLU A 167 1.36 -8.21 -6.91
N ILE A 168 0.96 -7.36 -7.87
CA ILE A 168 0.25 -7.78 -9.07
C ILE A 168 1.10 -8.73 -9.90
N LYS A 169 2.39 -8.40 -10.09
CA LYS A 169 3.31 -9.21 -10.87
C LYS A 169 3.65 -10.53 -10.17
N ASP A 170 4.11 -10.47 -8.93
CA ASP A 170 4.67 -11.63 -8.22
C ASP A 170 3.60 -12.66 -7.84
N LYS A 171 2.40 -12.21 -7.51
CA LYS A 171 1.33 -13.08 -7.01
C LYS A 171 0.30 -13.46 -8.07
N PHE A 172 0.04 -12.59 -9.03
CA PHE A 172 -1.00 -12.81 -10.03
C PHE A 172 -0.45 -12.94 -11.46
N GLY A 173 0.85 -12.74 -11.68
CA GLY A 173 1.51 -12.91 -12.97
C GLY A 173 1.08 -11.87 -14.01
N LEU A 174 0.61 -10.69 -13.59
CA LEU A 174 0.16 -9.63 -14.47
C LEU A 174 1.15 -8.46 -14.49
N ASP A 175 1.47 -7.95 -15.69
CA ASP A 175 2.35 -6.80 -15.85
C ASP A 175 1.53 -5.50 -15.85
N ALA A 176 1.50 -4.81 -14.70
CA ALA A 176 0.82 -3.52 -14.56
C ALA A 176 1.78 -2.35 -14.78
N GLU A 177 1.30 -1.27 -15.42
CA GLU A 177 2.07 -0.05 -15.60
C GLU A 177 1.68 1.01 -14.56
N ILE A 178 2.70 1.69 -13.98
CA ILE A 178 2.47 2.78 -13.01
C ILE A 178 2.22 4.09 -13.76
N ILE A 179 1.07 4.71 -13.49
CA ILE A 179 0.64 5.99 -14.07
C ILE A 179 0.72 7.08 -13.01
N ARG A 180 1.74 7.91 -13.11
CA ARG A 180 1.98 9.08 -12.24
C ARG A 180 2.76 10.16 -13.00
N SER A 181 2.95 11.33 -12.41
CA SER A 181 3.62 12.47 -13.07
C SER A 181 5.02 12.13 -13.62
N SER A 182 5.78 11.27 -12.93
CA SER A 182 7.15 10.89 -13.35
C SER A 182 7.18 9.82 -14.45
N THR A 183 6.12 9.06 -14.68
CA THR A 183 6.09 7.94 -15.63
C THR A 183 5.28 8.23 -16.88
N ILE A 184 4.34 9.17 -16.81
CA ILE A 184 3.36 9.43 -17.87
C ILE A 184 4.01 9.73 -19.23
N SER A 185 5.00 10.60 -19.29
CA SER A 185 5.66 10.98 -20.55
C SER A 185 6.38 9.80 -21.23
N ARG A 186 6.87 8.83 -20.44
CA ARG A 186 7.46 7.59 -20.95
C ARG A 186 6.39 6.67 -21.53
N LEU A 187 5.23 6.57 -20.87
CA LEU A 187 4.12 5.74 -21.29
C LEU A 187 3.49 6.29 -22.58
N GLU A 188 3.23 7.59 -22.65
CA GLU A 188 2.70 8.25 -23.84
C GLU A 188 3.60 8.07 -25.07
N LYS A 189 4.93 8.09 -24.90
CA LYS A 189 5.87 7.82 -25.98
C LYS A 189 5.83 6.39 -26.53
N LYS A 190 5.36 5.42 -25.73
CA LYS A 190 5.18 4.03 -26.17
C LYS A 190 3.87 3.81 -26.94
N LEU A 191 2.91 4.70 -26.78
CA LEU A 191 1.59 4.62 -27.37
C LEU A 191 1.56 5.32 -28.75
N ARG A 192 0.63 4.91 -29.60
CA ARG A 192 0.35 5.57 -30.86
C ARG A 192 -0.42 6.88 -30.61
N PRO A 193 -0.42 7.84 -31.56
CA PRO A 193 -1.10 9.13 -31.38
C PRO A 193 -2.61 9.04 -31.12
N ASP A 194 -3.26 7.95 -31.53
CA ASP A 194 -4.68 7.66 -31.35
C ASP A 194 -5.00 6.89 -30.06
N GLN A 195 -3.97 6.49 -29.32
CA GLN A 195 -4.10 5.72 -28.08
C GLN A 195 -4.07 6.62 -26.84
N ASN A 196 -4.74 6.15 -25.78
CA ASN A 196 -4.80 6.82 -24.49
C ASN A 196 -4.31 5.90 -23.36
N VAL A 197 -3.49 6.43 -22.46
CA VAL A 197 -2.88 5.67 -21.35
C VAL A 197 -3.93 4.95 -20.51
N PHE A 198 -5.07 5.60 -20.22
CA PHE A 198 -6.12 5.00 -19.40
C PHE A 198 -7.00 4.00 -20.16
N ARG A 199 -7.06 4.10 -21.50
CA ARG A 199 -7.87 3.21 -22.34
C ARG A 199 -7.11 1.97 -22.80
N ASP A 200 -5.85 2.16 -23.18
CA ASP A 200 -5.12 1.14 -23.94
C ASP A 200 -4.11 0.33 -23.12
N ILE A 201 -3.82 0.75 -21.88
CA ILE A 201 -3.07 -0.05 -20.91
C ILE A 201 -4.05 -0.91 -20.12
N PRO A 202 -3.94 -2.25 -20.15
CA PRO A 202 -4.94 -3.12 -19.53
C PRO A 202 -4.88 -3.14 -18.00
N TYR A 203 -3.68 -3.16 -17.41
CA TYR A 203 -3.48 -3.23 -15.97
C TYR A 203 -2.74 -2.00 -15.49
N GLN A 204 -3.39 -1.23 -14.63
CA GLN A 204 -2.95 0.10 -14.27
C GLN A 204 -2.79 0.24 -12.76
N VAL A 205 -1.69 0.82 -12.32
CA VAL A 205 -1.51 1.32 -10.95
C VAL A 205 -1.38 2.84 -11.02
N ILE A 206 -2.36 3.55 -10.50
CA ILE A 206 -2.54 4.98 -10.72
C ILE A 206 -2.35 5.73 -9.42
N SER A 207 -1.47 6.75 -9.43
CA SER A 207 -1.38 7.66 -8.30
C SER A 207 -2.64 8.53 -8.23
N ILE A 208 -3.35 8.49 -7.09
CA ILE A 208 -4.55 9.32 -6.86
C ILE A 208 -4.25 10.80 -7.01
N ASP A 209 -3.06 11.23 -6.59
CA ASP A 209 -2.65 12.63 -6.66
C ASP A 209 -2.39 13.11 -8.09
N TYR A 210 -2.13 12.19 -9.01
CA TYR A 210 -2.01 12.48 -10.43
C TYR A 210 -3.38 12.71 -11.08
N VAL A 211 -4.40 11.91 -10.74
CA VAL A 211 -5.71 11.92 -11.42
C VAL A 211 -6.79 12.74 -10.70
N LYS A 212 -6.54 13.26 -9.50
CA LYS A 212 -7.53 14.04 -8.75
C LYS A 212 -7.80 15.44 -9.29
N GLN A 213 -6.94 15.98 -10.18
CA GLN A 213 -6.97 17.40 -10.55
C GLN A 213 -7.14 17.65 -12.04
N GLY A 214 -7.85 18.74 -12.35
CA GLY A 214 -7.91 19.38 -13.67
C GLY A 214 -8.34 18.45 -14.80
N ASN A 215 -7.75 18.65 -15.97
CA ASN A 215 -8.08 17.90 -17.19
C ASN A 215 -7.76 16.40 -17.07
N LYS A 216 -6.75 16.03 -16.27
CA LYS A 216 -6.36 14.63 -16.04
C LYS A 216 -7.47 13.81 -15.41
N ARG A 217 -8.24 14.42 -14.50
CA ARG A 217 -9.41 13.79 -13.88
C ARG A 217 -10.48 13.46 -14.92
N ASN A 218 -10.82 14.38 -15.79
CA ASN A 218 -11.83 14.15 -16.81
C ASN A 218 -11.39 13.07 -17.80
N ILE A 219 -10.14 13.13 -18.28
CA ILE A 219 -9.57 12.11 -19.18
C ILE A 219 -9.59 10.72 -18.52
N PHE A 220 -9.23 10.64 -17.23
CA PHE A 220 -9.30 9.37 -16.49
C PHE A 220 -10.74 8.89 -16.35
N LEU A 221 -11.67 9.76 -15.96
CA LEU A 221 -13.08 9.39 -15.85
C LEU A 221 -13.65 8.89 -17.17
N ASP A 222 -13.30 9.50 -18.30
CA ASP A 222 -13.82 9.12 -19.61
C ASP A 222 -13.28 7.77 -20.11
N HIS A 223 -12.07 7.38 -19.69
CA HIS A 223 -11.34 6.22 -20.22
C HIS A 223 -10.94 5.17 -19.18
N CYS A 224 -11.28 5.36 -17.90
CA CYS A 224 -10.91 4.41 -16.84
C CYS A 224 -11.42 3.00 -17.14
N PRO A 225 -10.72 1.96 -16.65
CA PRO A 225 -11.21 0.58 -16.71
C PRO A 225 -12.55 0.41 -15.99
N ASP A 226 -13.31 -0.59 -16.41
CA ASP A 226 -14.63 -0.90 -15.85
C ASP A 226 -14.57 -1.39 -14.40
N PHE A 227 -13.41 -1.90 -13.97
CA PHE A 227 -13.14 -2.32 -12.60
C PHE A 227 -12.02 -1.49 -11.98
N VAL A 228 -12.31 -0.81 -10.87
CA VAL A 228 -11.37 0.06 -10.15
C VAL A 228 -11.29 -0.34 -8.69
N ILE A 229 -10.08 -0.56 -8.22
CA ILE A 229 -9.73 -0.75 -6.82
C ILE A 229 -9.19 0.58 -6.29
N VAL A 230 -9.68 1.04 -5.15
CA VAL A 230 -9.17 2.25 -4.49
C VAL A 230 -8.60 1.88 -3.13
N ASP A 231 -7.31 2.08 -2.98
CA ASP A 231 -6.61 1.81 -1.72
C ASP A 231 -6.62 3.04 -0.81
N GLU A 232 -6.57 2.80 0.51
CA GLU A 232 -6.68 3.82 1.57
C GLU A 232 -7.88 4.75 1.34
N ALA A 233 -9.04 4.14 1.05
CA ALA A 233 -10.26 4.84 0.66
C ALA A 233 -10.74 5.85 1.72
N HIS A 234 -10.35 5.71 3.01
CA HIS A 234 -10.65 6.68 4.05
C HIS A 234 -10.09 8.09 3.73
N THR A 235 -8.97 8.18 2.99
CA THR A 235 -8.41 9.46 2.55
C THR A 235 -9.29 10.17 1.51
N CYS A 236 -10.27 9.46 0.99
CA CYS A 236 -11.22 9.92 -0.02
C CYS A 236 -12.64 10.12 0.55
N ALA A 237 -12.83 10.04 1.86
CA ALA A 237 -14.09 10.38 2.51
C ALA A 237 -14.40 11.88 2.35
N LYS A 238 -15.69 12.23 2.45
CA LYS A 238 -16.12 13.63 2.40
C LYS A 238 -15.54 14.37 3.62
N PRO A 239 -14.73 15.42 3.42
CA PRO A 239 -14.12 16.12 4.54
C PRO A 239 -15.16 16.89 5.35
N THR A 240 -15.06 16.81 6.66
CA THR A 240 -15.84 17.62 7.60
C THR A 240 -15.32 19.05 7.74
N GLY A 241 -14.14 19.36 7.15
CA GLY A 241 -13.47 20.66 7.18
C GLY A 241 -13.06 21.15 5.78
N ALA A 242 -12.30 22.26 5.74
CA ALA A 242 -11.86 22.92 4.51
C ALA A 242 -10.64 22.26 3.82
N ASN A 243 -10.51 20.93 3.88
CA ASN A 243 -9.40 20.22 3.24
C ASN A 243 -9.63 20.09 1.73
N LYS A 244 -8.99 20.95 0.93
CA LYS A 244 -9.10 21.00 -0.53
C LYS A 244 -8.63 19.69 -1.20
N TYR A 245 -7.57 19.04 -0.68
CA TYR A 245 -7.02 17.80 -1.25
C TYR A 245 -7.96 16.61 -1.05
N GLN A 246 -8.46 16.43 0.16
CA GLN A 246 -9.44 15.40 0.47
C GLN A 246 -10.74 15.62 -0.31
N GLN A 247 -11.18 16.88 -0.46
CA GLN A 247 -12.34 17.22 -1.27
C GLN A 247 -12.17 16.86 -2.75
N GLN A 248 -10.96 17.02 -3.31
CA GLN A 248 -10.66 16.63 -4.70
C GLN A 248 -10.66 15.10 -4.86
N ARG A 249 -10.11 14.36 -3.90
CA ARG A 249 -10.16 12.89 -3.88
C ARG A 249 -11.59 12.38 -3.76
N TYR A 250 -12.37 12.94 -2.83
CA TYR A 250 -13.79 12.60 -2.69
C TYR A 250 -14.58 12.87 -3.97
N ARG A 251 -14.38 14.02 -4.63
CA ARG A 251 -15.05 14.33 -5.90
C ARG A 251 -14.70 13.31 -6.99
N LEU A 252 -13.44 12.92 -7.11
CA LEU A 252 -13.01 11.90 -8.06
C LEU A 252 -13.75 10.58 -7.82
N LEU A 253 -13.80 10.11 -6.58
CA LEU A 253 -14.48 8.86 -6.23
C LEU A 253 -16.00 8.97 -6.38
N SER A 254 -16.58 10.09 -6.01
CA SER A 254 -18.00 10.33 -6.21
C SER A 254 -18.38 10.28 -7.69
N ASP A 255 -17.55 10.86 -8.58
CA ASP A 255 -17.82 10.79 -10.03
C ASP A 255 -17.66 9.37 -10.57
N LEU A 256 -16.65 8.60 -10.09
CA LEU A 256 -16.53 7.18 -10.43
C LEU A 256 -17.74 6.39 -9.94
N ALA A 257 -18.16 6.60 -8.70
CA ALA A 257 -19.30 5.93 -8.10
C ALA A 257 -20.63 6.25 -8.82
N ASN A 258 -20.78 7.45 -9.37
CA ASN A 258 -21.96 7.84 -10.10
C ASN A 258 -22.05 7.28 -11.53
N LYS A 259 -21.00 6.65 -12.04
CA LYS A 259 -21.05 5.97 -13.33
C LYS A 259 -21.88 4.69 -13.23
N PRO A 260 -22.89 4.49 -14.10
CA PRO A 260 -23.82 3.37 -14.00
C PRO A 260 -23.12 2.02 -14.07
N GLU A 261 -22.13 1.83 -14.95
CA GLU A 261 -21.48 0.53 -15.18
C GLU A 261 -20.16 0.34 -14.42
N GLN A 262 -19.75 1.33 -13.62
CA GLN A 262 -18.48 1.25 -12.90
C GLN A 262 -18.52 0.22 -11.78
N GLN A 263 -17.63 -0.72 -11.79
CA GLN A 263 -17.37 -1.65 -10.69
C GLN A 263 -16.28 -1.05 -9.78
N LEU A 264 -16.50 -1.06 -8.48
CA LEU A 264 -15.67 -0.34 -7.51
C LEU A 264 -15.43 -1.15 -6.25
N VAL A 265 -14.18 -1.37 -5.91
CA VAL A 265 -13.75 -1.96 -4.64
C VAL A 265 -12.94 -0.94 -3.85
N LEU A 266 -13.40 -0.61 -2.67
CA LEU A 266 -12.76 0.32 -1.74
C LEU A 266 -12.02 -0.46 -0.65
N LEU A 267 -10.76 -0.12 -0.39
CA LEU A 267 -9.94 -0.75 0.65
C LEU A 267 -9.58 0.28 1.72
N THR A 268 -9.72 -0.09 2.97
CA THR A 268 -9.22 0.71 4.09
C THR A 268 -9.00 -0.16 5.32
N ALA A 269 -8.03 0.17 6.17
CA ALA A 269 -7.89 -0.45 7.49
C ALA A 269 -8.68 0.30 8.57
N THR A 270 -9.04 1.54 8.31
CA THR A 270 -9.67 2.47 9.26
C THR A 270 -10.90 3.10 8.61
N PRO A 271 -12.05 2.41 8.57
CA PRO A 271 -13.27 2.95 7.97
C PRO A 271 -13.82 4.13 8.77
N HIS A 272 -13.47 4.21 10.05
CA HIS A 272 -13.88 5.26 10.97
C HIS A 272 -12.66 6.06 11.42
N SER A 273 -12.59 7.32 11.06
CA SER A 273 -11.62 8.30 11.61
C SER A 273 -12.05 8.86 12.97
N GLY A 274 -13.10 8.28 13.57
CA GLY A 274 -13.78 8.80 14.76
C GLY A 274 -14.96 9.73 14.43
N GLN A 275 -15.20 10.00 13.14
CA GLN A 275 -16.32 10.83 12.66
C GLN A 275 -17.29 9.96 11.86
N SER A 276 -18.53 9.88 12.32
CA SER A 276 -19.59 9.07 11.67
C SER A 276 -19.89 9.54 10.24
N GLU A 277 -19.78 10.86 9.98
CA GLU A 277 -20.05 11.47 8.68
C GLU A 277 -19.09 11.00 7.59
N GLU A 278 -17.80 10.82 7.92
CA GLU A 278 -16.82 10.31 6.97
C GLU A 278 -17.11 8.87 6.57
N PHE A 279 -17.47 8.02 7.52
CA PHE A 279 -17.88 6.66 7.24
C PHE A 279 -19.16 6.60 6.39
N GLN A 280 -20.17 7.40 6.75
CA GLN A 280 -21.41 7.48 5.96
C GLN A 280 -21.12 7.92 4.51
N SER A 281 -20.20 8.86 4.31
CA SER A 281 -19.80 9.27 2.97
C SER A 281 -19.11 8.15 2.17
N LEU A 282 -18.30 7.28 2.83
CA LEU A 282 -17.66 6.15 2.17
C LEU A 282 -18.67 5.08 1.76
N ILE A 283 -19.59 4.70 2.65
CA ILE A 283 -20.64 3.73 2.28
C ILE A 283 -21.62 4.30 1.26
N GLY A 284 -21.83 5.62 1.26
CA GLY A 284 -22.58 6.35 0.22
C GLY A 284 -22.00 6.20 -1.19
N LEU A 285 -20.68 6.00 -1.32
CA LEU A 285 -20.04 5.70 -2.61
C LEU A 285 -20.39 4.28 -3.15
N LEU A 286 -20.78 3.36 -2.28
CA LEU A 286 -21.24 2.03 -2.70
C LEU A 286 -22.68 2.08 -3.22
N ASN A 287 -23.53 2.75 -2.48
CA ASN A 287 -24.91 3.04 -2.86
C ASN A 287 -25.36 4.35 -2.18
N PRO A 288 -25.88 5.35 -2.92
CA PRO A 288 -26.29 6.64 -2.37
C PRO A 288 -27.26 6.56 -1.18
N LYS A 289 -28.09 5.51 -1.12
CA LYS A 289 -29.03 5.32 0.00
C LYS A 289 -28.32 5.08 1.33
N PHE A 290 -27.10 4.51 1.30
CA PHE A 290 -26.33 4.18 2.51
C PHE A 290 -25.75 5.43 3.21
N GLU A 291 -25.60 6.56 2.51
CA GLU A 291 -25.14 7.82 3.10
C GLU A 291 -26.03 8.25 4.28
N ASN A 292 -27.30 7.86 4.26
CA ASN A 292 -28.28 8.19 5.31
C ASN A 292 -28.41 7.13 6.41
N TYR A 293 -27.68 5.99 6.31
CA TYR A 293 -27.79 4.92 7.29
C TYR A 293 -27.08 5.28 8.59
N GLN A 294 -27.79 5.15 9.70
CA GLN A 294 -27.22 5.29 11.03
C GLN A 294 -26.81 3.94 11.63
N LEU A 295 -27.11 2.83 10.95
CA LEU A 295 -26.82 1.45 11.35
C LEU A 295 -27.42 1.04 12.71
N GLN A 296 -28.47 1.71 13.13
CA GLN A 296 -29.16 1.38 14.37
C GLN A 296 -30.10 0.20 14.22
N THR A 297 -30.69 0.04 13.04
CA THR A 297 -31.63 -1.05 12.73
C THR A 297 -30.91 -2.31 12.22
N ALA A 298 -31.48 -3.48 12.47
CA ALA A 298 -30.98 -4.74 11.96
C ALA A 298 -31.03 -4.78 10.41
N THR A 299 -32.09 -4.23 9.83
CA THR A 299 -32.30 -4.19 8.37
C THR A 299 -31.21 -3.39 7.66
N GLU A 300 -30.86 -2.18 8.17
CA GLU A 300 -29.77 -1.38 7.58
C GLU A 300 -28.43 -2.12 7.63
N ARG A 301 -28.14 -2.81 8.75
CA ARG A 301 -26.91 -3.59 8.90
C ARG A 301 -26.91 -4.80 7.95
N GLU A 302 -28.03 -5.48 7.79
CA GLU A 302 -28.17 -6.62 6.89
C GLU A 302 -27.97 -6.20 5.43
N GLU A 303 -28.61 -5.12 4.99
CA GLU A 303 -28.41 -4.61 3.64
C GLU A 303 -26.96 -4.18 3.38
N LEU A 304 -26.34 -3.46 4.31
CA LEU A 304 -24.94 -3.05 4.18
C LEU A 304 -23.99 -4.25 4.19
N SER A 305 -24.30 -5.34 4.89
CA SER A 305 -23.42 -6.52 4.97
C SER A 305 -23.16 -7.20 3.63
N HIS A 306 -23.96 -6.95 2.62
CA HIS A 306 -23.72 -7.42 1.25
C HIS A 306 -22.66 -6.60 0.49
N TYR A 307 -22.33 -5.39 0.99
CA TYR A 307 -21.43 -4.42 0.37
C TYR A 307 -20.23 -4.06 1.25
N PHE A 308 -20.17 -4.57 2.47
CA PHE A 308 -19.17 -4.20 3.46
C PHE A 308 -18.61 -5.43 4.16
N VAL A 309 -17.30 -5.58 4.11
CA VAL A 309 -16.56 -6.65 4.81
C VAL A 309 -15.63 -6.00 5.82
N GLN A 310 -15.76 -6.38 7.06
CA GLN A 310 -14.87 -5.97 8.13
C GLN A 310 -14.58 -7.15 9.04
N ARG A 311 -13.30 -7.53 9.14
CA ARG A 311 -12.86 -8.63 9.99
C ARG A 311 -11.65 -8.18 10.81
N ARG A 312 -11.65 -8.60 12.05
CA ARG A 312 -10.51 -8.43 12.95
C ARG A 312 -9.71 -9.73 13.02
N ARG A 313 -8.42 -9.62 13.32
CA ARG A 313 -7.58 -10.81 13.53
C ARG A 313 -8.15 -11.74 14.61
N ALA A 314 -8.76 -11.17 15.66
CA ALA A 314 -9.41 -11.94 16.73
C ALA A 314 -10.57 -12.79 16.20
N ASP A 315 -11.40 -12.23 15.31
CA ASP A 315 -12.55 -12.92 14.74
C ASP A 315 -12.07 -14.10 13.87
N ILE A 316 -11.05 -13.88 13.04
CA ILE A 316 -10.46 -14.95 12.21
C ILE A 316 -9.87 -16.07 13.08
N LYS A 317 -9.15 -15.72 14.15
CA LYS A 317 -8.59 -16.70 15.09
C LYS A 317 -9.67 -17.53 15.77
N GLN A 318 -10.81 -16.91 16.10
CA GLN A 318 -11.95 -17.60 16.73
C GLN A 318 -12.58 -18.64 15.80
N TYR A 319 -12.72 -18.34 14.48
CA TYR A 319 -13.39 -19.23 13.53
C TYR A 319 -12.48 -20.31 12.94
N LEU A 320 -11.20 -20.04 12.74
CA LEU A 320 -10.26 -20.95 12.09
C LEU A 320 -9.31 -21.68 13.06
N GLY A 321 -9.44 -21.40 14.37
CA GLY A 321 -8.68 -22.09 15.40
C GLY A 321 -7.15 -21.90 15.27
N ASN A 322 -6.40 -22.97 15.58
CA ASN A 322 -4.93 -22.92 15.60
C ASN A 322 -4.25 -23.08 14.23
N GLU A 323 -5.01 -23.20 13.15
CA GLU A 323 -4.45 -23.34 11.80
C GLU A 323 -3.80 -22.05 11.29
N ILE A 324 -4.18 -20.90 11.86
CA ILE A 324 -3.65 -19.59 11.49
C ILE A 324 -3.03 -18.93 12.71
N VAL A 325 -1.71 -18.81 12.69
CA VAL A 325 -0.96 -18.10 13.73
C VAL A 325 -0.78 -16.64 13.30
N PHE A 326 -1.61 -15.75 13.84
CA PHE A 326 -1.29 -14.32 13.80
C PHE A 326 -0.31 -14.00 14.95
N PRO A 327 0.69 -13.14 14.71
CA PRO A 327 1.54 -12.64 15.79
C PRO A 327 0.68 -11.99 16.88
N GLU A 328 0.94 -12.36 18.13
CA GLU A 328 0.26 -11.72 19.25
C GLU A 328 0.75 -10.29 19.41
N ARG A 329 -0.18 -9.36 19.52
CA ARG A 329 0.11 -7.98 19.91
C ARG A 329 0.16 -7.91 21.42
N VAL A 330 1.35 -7.75 21.95
CA VAL A 330 1.53 -7.39 23.36
C VAL A 330 1.78 -5.89 23.40
N ARG A 331 0.83 -5.16 23.97
CA ARG A 331 1.01 -3.73 24.25
C ARG A 331 1.72 -3.61 25.58
N ILE A 332 2.92 -3.05 25.59
CA ILE A 332 3.68 -2.74 26.77
C ILE A 332 3.66 -1.22 26.93
N ASP A 333 2.81 -0.73 27.78
CA ASP A 333 2.75 0.69 28.14
C ASP A 333 3.82 0.92 29.23
N LYS A 334 5.04 1.29 28.81
CA LYS A 334 6.11 1.79 29.68
C LYS A 334 6.32 3.26 29.35
N ASP A 335 5.54 4.10 29.98
CA ASP A 335 5.27 5.40 29.40
C ASP A 335 5.81 6.55 30.21
N GLU A 336 6.48 6.29 31.35
CA GLU A 336 6.96 7.34 32.22
C GLU A 336 8.48 7.51 32.13
N TYR A 337 8.92 8.63 31.59
CA TYR A 337 10.27 9.13 31.73
C TYR A 337 10.25 10.48 32.47
N SER A 338 11.27 10.74 33.26
CA SER A 338 11.41 11.98 34.01
C SER A 338 12.30 12.96 33.25
N PHE A 339 11.83 14.18 33.03
CA PHE A 339 12.66 15.23 32.46
C PHE A 339 13.81 15.58 33.40
N THR A 340 14.99 15.80 32.82
CA THR A 340 16.09 16.46 33.52
C THR A 340 15.68 17.87 33.99
N PRO A 341 16.33 18.43 35.01
CA PRO A 341 16.05 19.81 35.44
C PRO A 341 16.14 20.80 34.29
N ASP A 342 17.13 20.66 33.40
CA ASP A 342 17.35 21.56 32.27
C ASP A 342 16.22 21.46 31.25
N TYR A 343 15.79 20.25 30.93
CA TYR A 343 14.65 20.04 30.02
C TYR A 343 13.33 20.58 30.62
N ARG A 344 13.17 20.44 31.94
CA ARG A 344 12.00 20.96 32.67
C ARG A 344 11.98 22.49 32.67
N ASN A 345 13.13 23.12 32.84
CA ASN A 345 13.26 24.57 32.78
C ASN A 345 12.97 25.11 31.37
N LEU A 346 13.55 24.48 30.34
CA LEU A 346 13.22 24.78 28.94
C LEU A 346 11.73 24.70 28.67
N LEU A 347 11.08 23.61 29.09
CA LEU A 347 9.64 23.40 28.91
C LEU A 347 8.82 24.49 29.65
N GLY A 348 9.23 24.89 30.85
CA GLY A 348 8.60 25.98 31.60
C GLY A 348 8.65 27.30 30.81
N HIS A 349 9.83 27.68 30.32
CA HIS A 349 10.00 28.88 29.50
C HIS A 349 9.20 28.82 28.20
N LEU A 350 9.16 27.65 27.55
CA LEU A 350 8.40 27.45 26.31
C LEU A 350 6.88 27.58 26.55
N ILE A 351 6.37 27.03 27.65
CA ILE A 351 4.97 27.17 28.05
C ILE A 351 4.60 28.62 28.32
N GLU A 352 5.48 29.37 28.99
CA GLU A 352 5.27 30.80 29.22
C GLU A 352 5.25 31.58 27.91
N TYR A 353 6.20 31.32 27.00
CA TYR A 353 6.20 31.90 25.67
C TYR A 353 4.89 31.64 24.91
N VAL A 354 4.42 30.38 24.91
CA VAL A 354 3.16 29.99 24.28
C VAL A 354 1.95 30.70 24.92
N LYS A 355 1.88 30.78 26.25
CA LYS A 355 0.82 31.51 26.95
C LYS A 355 0.80 32.98 26.57
N HIS A 356 1.95 33.64 26.54
CA HIS A 356 2.06 35.03 26.11
C HIS A 356 1.65 35.22 24.63
N GLY A 357 2.03 34.29 23.76
CA GLY A 357 1.62 34.31 22.34
C GLY A 357 0.11 34.21 22.19
N ILE A 358 -0.55 33.33 22.93
CA ILE A 358 -2.00 33.16 22.92
C ILE A 358 -2.71 34.43 23.47
N GLN A 359 -2.19 35.00 24.58
CA GLN A 359 -2.75 36.20 25.18
C GLN A 359 -2.70 37.42 24.25
N LYS A 360 -1.59 37.61 23.52
CA LYS A 360 -1.43 38.71 22.55
C LYS A 360 -2.49 38.70 21.44
N VAL A 361 -3.07 37.55 21.17
CA VAL A 361 -4.00 37.34 20.06
C VAL A 361 -5.45 37.20 20.52
N SER A 362 -5.71 37.27 21.82
CA SER A 362 -7.06 37.09 22.40
C SER A 362 -8.12 38.09 21.89
N GLY A 363 -7.71 39.23 21.28
CA GLY A 363 -8.60 40.22 20.65
C GLY A 363 -8.63 40.18 19.12
N ALA A 364 -7.89 39.26 18.47
CA ALA A 364 -7.86 39.18 17.02
C ALA A 364 -9.01 38.34 16.44
N ASP A 365 -9.17 38.38 15.12
CA ASP A 365 -10.13 37.52 14.41
C ASP A 365 -9.93 36.02 14.74
N LYS A 366 -11.03 35.28 14.91
CA LYS A 366 -11.03 33.85 15.25
C LYS A 366 -10.13 33.01 14.34
N ARG A 367 -10.03 33.38 13.07
CA ARG A 367 -9.17 32.72 12.08
C ARG A 367 -7.68 32.91 12.43
N LYS A 368 -7.29 34.14 12.77
CA LYS A 368 -5.92 34.49 13.17
C LYS A 368 -5.53 33.85 14.51
N GLN A 369 -6.45 33.82 15.49
CA GLN A 369 -6.23 33.13 16.77
C GLN A 369 -5.94 31.65 16.55
N ARG A 370 -6.72 30.97 15.70
CA ARG A 370 -6.57 29.55 15.38
C ARG A 370 -5.20 29.25 14.75
N TYR A 371 -4.73 30.08 13.83
CA TYR A 371 -3.44 29.91 13.19
C TYR A 371 -2.27 30.02 14.17
N ILE A 372 -2.27 31.03 15.01
CA ILE A 372 -1.21 31.22 16.00
C ILE A 372 -1.21 30.11 17.04
N TYR A 373 -2.38 29.64 17.45
CA TYR A 373 -2.51 28.49 18.36
C TYR A 373 -1.84 27.23 17.76
N TRP A 374 -2.12 26.91 16.51
CA TRP A 374 -1.52 25.77 15.84
C TRP A 374 -0.01 25.90 15.63
N ASP A 375 0.47 27.07 15.28
CA ASP A 375 1.89 27.35 15.12
C ASP A 375 2.68 27.18 16.43
N LEU A 376 2.12 27.66 17.52
CA LEU A 376 2.71 27.49 18.87
C LEU A 376 2.66 26.04 19.34
N LEU A 377 1.58 25.33 19.04
CA LEU A 377 1.44 23.91 19.37
C LEU A 377 2.43 23.05 18.57
N ALA A 378 2.63 23.36 17.28
CA ALA A 378 3.63 22.69 16.46
C ALA A 378 5.04 22.89 17.02
N LEU A 379 5.39 24.11 17.44
CA LEU A 379 6.67 24.40 18.07
C LEU A 379 6.87 23.56 19.35
N MET A 380 5.85 23.50 20.21
CA MET A 380 5.91 22.63 21.40
C MET A 380 6.12 21.16 21.04
N ARG A 381 5.38 20.63 20.07
CA ARG A 381 5.52 19.24 19.61
C ARG A 381 6.94 18.95 19.09
N GLY A 382 7.52 19.87 18.32
CA GLY A 382 8.88 19.73 17.80
C GLY A 382 9.94 19.69 18.91
N VAL A 383 9.90 20.65 19.83
CA VAL A 383 10.83 20.72 20.97
C VAL A 383 10.67 19.50 21.89
N MET A 384 9.44 19.00 22.07
CA MET A 384 9.17 17.81 22.87
C MET A 384 9.50 16.48 22.14
N SER A 385 9.69 16.52 20.84
CA SER A 385 10.04 15.33 20.05
C SER A 385 11.52 14.96 20.22
N SER A 386 12.42 15.90 19.97
CA SER A 386 13.86 15.79 20.21
C SER A 386 14.54 17.16 20.20
N PRO A 387 15.72 17.31 20.81
CA PRO A 387 16.49 18.56 20.72
C PRO A 387 16.74 18.99 19.26
N ASP A 388 17.12 18.08 18.36
CA ASP A 388 17.41 18.39 16.96
C ASP A 388 16.18 18.85 16.18
N ALA A 389 15.01 18.25 16.44
CA ALA A 389 13.76 18.72 15.83
C ALA A 389 13.40 20.12 16.33
N GLY A 390 13.54 20.39 17.61
CA GLY A 390 13.33 21.71 18.19
C GLY A 390 14.25 22.77 17.60
N ILE A 391 15.54 22.48 17.52
CA ILE A 391 16.55 23.39 16.94
C ILE A 391 16.22 23.69 15.48
N SER A 392 15.97 22.66 14.67
CA SER A 392 15.63 22.82 13.25
C SER A 392 14.38 23.67 13.05
N MET A 393 13.33 23.45 13.85
CA MET A 393 12.09 24.25 13.77
C MET A 393 12.33 25.72 14.13
N LEU A 394 13.11 25.98 15.18
CA LEU A 394 13.41 27.34 15.62
C LEU A 394 14.29 28.07 14.61
N GLN A 395 15.30 27.40 14.04
CA GLN A 395 16.16 27.95 12.98
C GLN A 395 15.35 28.30 11.74
N ASN A 396 14.50 27.39 11.27
CA ASN A 396 13.61 27.64 10.13
C ASN A 396 12.69 28.86 10.36
N LYS A 397 12.25 29.08 11.60
CA LYS A 397 11.47 30.28 11.95
C LYS A 397 12.28 31.57 11.96
N ILE A 398 13.58 31.50 12.22
CA ILE A 398 14.50 32.62 12.16
C ILE A 398 14.84 32.95 10.70
N ASP A 399 15.20 31.93 9.89
CA ASP A 399 15.75 32.08 8.52
C ASP A 399 14.69 32.53 7.50
N LYS A 400 13.46 31.95 7.55
CA LYS A 400 12.38 32.31 6.60
C LYS A 400 12.00 33.78 6.52
N ARG A 401 12.55 34.64 7.38
CA ARG A 401 12.30 36.08 7.46
C ARG A 401 13.39 36.95 6.90
N GLU A 402 14.53 36.40 6.58
CA GLU A 402 15.57 37.13 5.88
C GLU A 402 15.28 37.20 4.38
N ASP A 403 14.55 36.19 3.84
CA ASP A 403 14.18 36.09 2.42
C ASP A 403 12.85 36.79 2.04
N SER A 404 12.01 37.17 3.00
CA SER A 404 10.68 37.75 2.72
C SER A 404 10.66 39.24 2.38
N SER A 405 11.82 39.85 2.13
CA SER A 405 11.89 41.23 1.65
C SER A 405 11.72 41.42 0.14
N SER A 406 11.46 40.34 -0.62
CA SER A 406 11.27 40.43 -2.06
C SER A 406 10.40 39.28 -2.60
N ALA A 407 9.10 39.39 -2.51
CA ALA A 407 8.16 38.82 -3.52
C ALA A 407 6.70 39.12 -3.16
N ASN A 408 6.09 40.02 -3.88
CA ASN A 408 4.63 40.15 -4.03
C ASN A 408 4.17 39.12 -5.06
N THR A 409 3.49 38.06 -4.65
CA THR A 409 2.49 37.35 -5.48
C THR A 409 1.59 36.52 -4.58
N GLU A 410 0.33 36.91 -4.51
CA GLU A 410 -0.71 36.35 -3.62
C GLU A 410 -1.15 34.91 -3.97
N ASP A 411 -0.69 34.32 -5.08
CA ASP A 411 -1.14 33.00 -5.56
C ASP A 411 -0.15 31.83 -5.31
N GLU A 412 1.08 32.09 -4.89
CA GLU A 412 2.07 31.04 -4.59
C GLU A 412 2.30 30.79 -3.09
N SER A 413 1.74 31.63 -2.23
CA SER A 413 1.94 31.58 -0.77
C SER A 413 1.21 30.43 -0.06
N GLU A 414 0.30 29.71 -0.73
CA GLU A 414 -0.36 28.53 -0.16
C GLU A 414 0.51 27.26 -0.15
N GLN A 415 1.74 27.31 -0.64
CA GLN A 415 2.59 26.12 -0.86
C GLN A 415 3.86 26.04 -0.03
N VAL A 416 4.18 26.97 0.85
CA VAL A 416 5.40 26.92 1.68
C VAL A 416 5.08 26.45 3.10
N TYR A 417 5.55 25.44 3.47
CA TYR A 417 5.25 24.38 4.39
C TYR A 417 6.22 24.14 5.49
N ILE A 418 5.73 23.71 6.57
CA ILE A 418 6.48 23.41 7.79
C ILE A 418 7.33 22.17 7.67
N PHE A 419 7.05 21.28 6.75
CA PHE A 419 7.89 20.12 6.44
C PHE A 419 7.86 19.81 4.96
N ASN A 420 9.01 19.60 4.33
CA ASN A 420 9.15 18.90 3.05
C ASN A 420 8.85 17.41 3.25
N ASP A 421 7.67 17.09 3.76
CA ASP A 421 7.26 15.72 4.02
C ASP A 421 6.28 15.29 2.94
N PRO A 422 6.59 14.25 2.13
CA PRO A 422 5.64 13.63 1.22
C PRO A 422 4.41 13.03 1.93
N LEU A 423 4.45 12.89 3.28
CA LEU A 423 3.32 12.47 4.12
C LEU A 423 2.23 13.54 4.31
N LYS A 424 2.32 14.70 3.68
CA LYS A 424 1.27 15.73 3.76
C LYS A 424 -0.13 15.23 3.45
N ASP A 425 -0.21 14.20 2.65
CA ASP A 425 -1.47 13.58 2.25
C ASP A 425 -2.05 12.63 3.30
N LEU A 426 -1.28 12.28 4.34
CA LEU A 426 -1.68 11.40 5.45
C LEU A 426 -1.97 12.16 6.75
N LEU A 427 -1.56 13.42 6.84
CA LEU A 427 -1.87 14.25 8.00
C LEU A 427 -3.27 14.82 7.83
N ASN A 428 -4.10 14.67 8.87
CA ASN A 428 -5.40 15.34 8.95
C ASN A 428 -5.20 16.85 8.77
N ALA A 429 -6.18 17.54 8.20
CA ALA A 429 -6.18 18.99 7.97
C ALA A 429 -5.80 19.82 9.22
N ASP A 430 -5.88 19.20 10.38
CA ASP A 430 -5.53 19.80 11.67
C ASP A 430 -4.03 19.89 11.94
N ASP A 431 -3.19 19.15 11.19
CA ASP A 431 -1.73 19.15 11.33
C ASP A 431 -1.01 20.05 10.29
N VAL A 432 -1.76 20.68 9.40
CA VAL A 432 -1.22 21.67 8.45
C VAL A 432 -1.14 23.02 9.17
N VAL A 433 0.06 23.41 9.58
CA VAL A 433 0.29 24.75 10.13
C VAL A 433 0.37 25.73 8.97
N PRO A 434 -0.56 26.68 8.87
CA PRO A 434 -0.51 27.73 7.88
C PRO A 434 0.71 28.64 8.10
N GLU A 435 1.17 29.28 7.04
CA GLU A 435 2.30 30.21 7.08
C GLU A 435 2.23 31.19 8.24
N ALA A 436 3.36 31.36 8.91
CA ALA A 436 3.53 32.29 10.02
C ALA A 436 3.09 33.70 9.58
N LEU A 437 2.03 34.18 10.18
CA LEU A 437 1.63 35.57 10.04
C LEU A 437 2.70 36.52 10.58
N GLU A 438 2.90 37.62 9.92
CA GLU A 438 3.93 38.69 10.00
C GLU A 438 4.14 39.35 11.36
N THR A 439 4.07 38.70 12.48
CA THR A 439 4.19 39.39 13.79
C THR A 439 5.18 38.75 14.77
N THR A 440 6.35 38.32 14.32
CA THR A 440 7.42 38.00 15.28
C THR A 440 8.28 39.25 15.47
N SER A 441 8.30 39.79 16.68
CA SER A 441 9.07 40.94 17.04
C SER A 441 10.58 40.58 17.17
N ALA A 442 11.47 41.56 17.20
CA ALA A 442 12.89 41.37 17.50
C ALA A 442 13.11 40.65 18.86
N THR A 443 12.12 40.71 19.75
CA THR A 443 12.08 40.03 21.04
C THR A 443 11.94 38.51 20.85
N ASP A 444 11.10 38.06 19.92
CA ASP A 444 10.88 36.63 19.66
C ASP A 444 12.13 35.94 19.07
N LYS A 445 12.92 36.66 18.24
CA LYS A 445 14.20 36.13 17.73
C LYS A 445 15.19 35.89 18.87
N LYS A 446 15.25 36.77 19.85
CA LYS A 446 16.14 36.58 21.02
C LYS A 446 15.68 35.35 21.85
N GLU A 447 14.39 35.17 22.02
CA GLU A 447 13.85 34.02 22.74
C GLU A 447 14.13 32.72 21.98
N PHE A 448 13.95 32.67 20.65
CA PHE A 448 14.28 31.51 19.84
C PHE A 448 15.76 31.13 19.94
N HIS A 449 16.67 32.07 19.86
CA HIS A 449 18.12 31.85 20.08
C HIS A 449 18.39 31.31 21.50
N SER A 450 17.67 31.79 22.50
CA SER A 450 17.80 31.29 23.87
C SER A 450 17.35 29.84 23.97
N PHE A 451 16.21 29.46 23.34
CA PHE A 451 15.73 28.07 23.30
C PHE A 451 16.70 27.16 22.55
N ILE A 452 17.28 27.61 21.43
CA ILE A 452 18.29 26.84 20.68
C ILE A 452 19.49 26.54 21.59
N LYS A 453 20.03 27.54 22.28
CA LYS A 453 21.17 27.34 23.21
C LYS A 453 20.84 26.36 24.34
N GLN A 454 19.62 26.41 24.89
CA GLN A 454 19.20 25.47 25.92
C GLN A 454 19.07 24.03 25.36
N LEU A 455 18.56 23.85 24.13
CA LEU A 455 18.49 22.56 23.45
C LEU A 455 19.87 21.99 23.11
N GLU A 456 20.82 22.85 22.67
CA GLU A 456 22.21 22.48 22.43
C GLU A 456 22.88 22.02 23.73
N HIS A 457 22.67 22.72 24.82
CA HIS A 457 23.19 22.35 26.13
C HIS A 457 22.63 21.00 26.60
N ILE A 458 21.33 20.73 26.39
CA ILE A 458 20.72 19.43 26.71
C ILE A 458 21.37 18.30 25.91
N LYS A 459 21.72 18.54 24.63
CA LYS A 459 22.48 17.57 23.82
C LYS A 459 23.88 17.31 24.34
N GLU A 460 24.62 18.37 24.66
CA GLU A 460 25.98 18.28 25.16
C GLU A 460 26.09 17.59 26.51
N THR A 461 25.10 17.77 27.36
CA THR A 461 25.05 17.18 28.71
C THR A 461 24.37 15.79 28.72
N ASP A 462 24.04 15.25 27.55
CA ASP A 462 23.25 14.00 27.45
C ASP A 462 21.97 14.06 28.31
N GLY A 463 21.29 15.22 28.28
CA GLY A 463 20.13 15.53 29.11
C GLY A 463 18.79 15.02 28.58
N ASP A 464 18.76 14.27 27.48
CA ASP A 464 17.52 13.73 26.90
C ASP A 464 17.21 12.32 27.44
N GLU A 465 16.46 12.27 28.53
CA GLU A 465 16.04 11.00 29.15
C GLU A 465 15.11 10.17 28.25
N LYS A 466 14.40 10.78 27.32
CA LYS A 466 13.53 10.09 26.38
C LYS A 466 14.32 9.18 25.41
N VAL A 467 15.42 9.69 24.87
CA VAL A 467 16.27 8.89 23.97
C VAL A 467 17.01 7.78 24.73
N LYS A 468 17.38 8.03 26.00
CA LYS A 468 17.99 7.00 26.86
C LYS A 468 17.03 5.86 27.12
N GLN A 469 15.79 6.18 27.47
CA GLN A 469 14.76 5.16 27.68
C GLN A 469 14.46 4.40 26.40
N ALA A 470 14.41 5.09 25.24
CA ALA A 470 14.26 4.42 23.95
C ALA A 470 15.44 3.44 23.67
N LEU A 471 16.67 3.84 24.02
CA LEU A 471 17.85 2.96 23.91
C LEU A 471 17.72 1.72 24.81
N ASP A 472 17.23 1.88 26.03
CA ASP A 472 17.06 0.75 26.96
C ASP A 472 15.98 -0.24 26.46
N ILE A 473 14.90 0.25 25.87
CA ILE A 473 13.89 -0.57 25.22
C ILE A 473 14.48 -1.31 24.02
N VAL A 474 15.28 -0.63 23.21
CA VAL A 474 15.98 -1.23 22.06
C VAL A 474 16.94 -2.34 22.51
N LYS A 475 17.76 -2.08 23.54
CA LYS A 475 18.67 -3.09 24.11
C LYS A 475 17.92 -4.31 24.64
N PHE A 476 16.84 -4.10 25.38
CA PHE A 476 15.99 -5.18 25.88
C PHE A 476 15.39 -6.01 24.74
N SER A 477 14.92 -5.36 23.67
CA SER A 477 14.37 -6.04 22.51
C SER A 477 15.42 -6.88 21.77
N LEU A 478 16.62 -6.32 21.57
CA LEU A 478 17.76 -7.03 20.97
C LEU A 478 18.20 -8.23 21.83
N ASP A 479 18.22 -8.10 23.15
CA ASP A 479 18.53 -9.18 24.09
C ASP A 479 17.50 -10.32 24.03
N SER A 480 16.26 -9.98 23.71
CA SER A 480 15.17 -10.93 23.49
C SER A 480 15.17 -11.53 22.07
N GLY A 481 16.17 -11.23 21.25
CA GLY A 481 16.28 -11.72 19.85
C GLY A 481 15.33 -11.04 18.86
N MET A 482 14.75 -9.89 19.22
CA MET A 482 13.86 -9.13 18.36
C MET A 482 14.63 -8.07 17.56
N ASN A 483 14.09 -7.69 16.41
CA ASN A 483 14.58 -6.55 15.62
C ASN A 483 13.63 -5.35 15.83
N PRO A 484 13.94 -4.42 16.75
CA PRO A 484 13.05 -3.32 17.06
C PRO A 484 13.00 -2.28 15.93
N ILE A 485 11.83 -1.69 15.72
CA ILE A 485 11.61 -0.55 14.84
C ILE A 485 11.13 0.62 15.68
N VAL A 486 11.84 1.74 15.62
CA VAL A 486 11.49 2.98 16.31
C VAL A 486 10.84 3.93 15.30
N PHE A 487 9.56 4.25 15.52
CA PHE A 487 8.85 5.22 14.70
C PHE A 487 9.01 6.62 15.27
N CYS A 488 9.46 7.55 14.43
CA CYS A 488 9.61 8.96 14.76
C CYS A 488 8.72 9.82 13.87
N GLN A 489 8.07 10.81 14.43
CA GLN A 489 7.20 11.72 13.68
C GLN A 489 8.00 12.70 12.80
N TYR A 490 9.19 13.11 13.24
CA TYR A 490 10.04 14.09 12.55
C TYR A 490 11.31 13.41 12.04
N ILE A 491 11.74 13.82 10.84
CA ILE A 491 12.98 13.32 10.21
C ILE A 491 14.19 13.59 11.12
N GLN A 492 14.30 14.82 11.65
CA GLN A 492 15.38 15.21 12.55
C GLN A 492 15.39 14.38 13.83
N THR A 493 14.21 13.98 14.34
CA THR A 493 14.13 13.07 15.48
C THR A 493 14.60 11.66 15.10
N ALA A 494 14.25 11.16 13.91
CA ALA A 494 14.71 9.85 13.45
C ALA A 494 16.23 9.81 13.29
N GLU A 495 16.81 10.85 12.70
CA GLU A 495 18.27 11.01 12.53
C GLU A 495 18.98 11.11 13.89
N TYR A 496 18.48 11.95 14.79
CA TYR A 496 19.02 12.11 16.14
C TYR A 496 19.00 10.81 16.93
N VAL A 497 17.85 10.14 17.00
CA VAL A 497 17.67 8.87 17.71
C VAL A 497 18.52 7.76 17.07
N GLY A 498 18.53 7.69 15.74
CA GLY A 498 19.32 6.71 15.00
C GLY A 498 20.83 6.87 15.25
N LYS A 499 21.33 8.09 15.22
CA LYS A 499 22.74 8.40 15.55
C LYS A 499 23.06 8.05 17.01
N TYR A 500 22.23 8.48 17.94
CA TYR A 500 22.43 8.21 19.37
C TYR A 500 22.48 6.71 19.66
N ILE A 501 21.51 5.94 19.14
CA ILE A 501 21.47 4.49 19.31
C ILE A 501 22.71 3.85 18.67
N THR A 502 23.13 4.27 17.48
CA THR A 502 24.32 3.74 16.79
C THR A 502 25.56 3.90 17.64
N ASP A 503 25.81 5.11 18.15
CA ASP A 503 26.99 5.45 18.94
C ASP A 503 27.01 4.65 20.26
N GLN A 504 25.88 4.52 20.92
CA GLN A 504 25.74 3.77 22.17
C GLN A 504 25.87 2.24 22.00
N LEU A 505 25.31 1.69 20.92
CA LEU A 505 25.46 0.25 20.63
C LEU A 505 26.88 -0.11 20.17
N ALA A 506 27.55 0.77 19.41
CA ALA A 506 28.94 0.56 18.99
C ALA A 506 29.92 0.51 20.17
N SER A 507 29.65 1.25 21.24
CA SER A 507 30.45 1.25 22.47
C SER A 507 30.28 -0.03 23.31
N ASN A 508 29.19 -0.79 23.08
CA ASN A 508 28.88 -2.01 23.83
C ASN A 508 29.35 -3.26 23.08
N LYS A 509 30.28 -4.03 23.68
CA LYS A 509 30.84 -5.26 23.08
C LYS A 509 29.77 -6.27 22.63
N LYS A 510 28.64 -6.34 23.33
CA LYS A 510 27.54 -7.28 23.04
C LYS A 510 26.80 -6.92 21.75
N PHE A 511 26.64 -5.64 21.46
CA PHE A 511 25.84 -5.14 20.33
C PHE A 511 26.67 -4.58 19.18
N LYS A 512 28.00 -4.71 19.22
CA LYS A 512 28.92 -4.15 18.21
C LYS A 512 28.64 -4.57 16.76
N LYS A 513 27.92 -5.69 16.55
CA LYS A 513 27.57 -6.19 15.22
C LYS A 513 26.18 -5.71 14.74
N VAL A 514 25.45 -5.00 15.58
CA VAL A 514 24.11 -4.49 15.23
C VAL A 514 24.28 -3.31 14.28
N VAL A 515 23.57 -3.35 13.17
CA VAL A 515 23.51 -2.24 12.20
C VAL A 515 22.21 -1.51 12.43
N VAL A 516 22.30 -0.21 12.65
CA VAL A 516 21.14 0.69 12.79
C VAL A 516 20.93 1.40 11.47
N GLY A 517 19.77 1.23 10.85
CA GLY A 517 19.35 1.95 9.66
C GLY A 517 18.35 3.04 10.01
N VAL A 518 18.56 4.25 9.51
CA VAL A 518 17.57 5.33 9.56
C VAL A 518 16.89 5.42 8.21
N VAL A 519 15.58 5.18 8.19
CA VAL A 519 14.79 5.25 6.96
C VAL A 519 13.89 6.47 7.03
N THR A 520 14.08 7.38 6.10
CA THR A 520 13.23 8.56 5.92
C THR A 520 12.51 8.46 4.58
N LEU A 521 11.38 9.13 4.44
CA LEU A 521 10.62 9.10 3.18
C LEU A 521 11.40 9.66 1.99
N SER A 522 12.34 10.56 2.23
CA SER A 522 13.26 11.07 1.20
C SER A 522 14.23 10.00 0.68
N LEU A 523 14.59 9.00 1.49
CA LEU A 523 15.46 7.88 1.11
C LEU A 523 14.71 6.75 0.41
N ILE A 524 13.41 6.61 0.65
CA ILE A 524 12.57 5.60 -0.04
C ILE A 524 12.47 5.88 -1.55
N HIS A 525 12.68 7.13 -1.95
CA HIS A 525 12.63 7.55 -3.37
C HIS A 525 13.97 7.41 -4.12
N ILE A 526 15.03 7.00 -3.45
CA ILE A 526 16.33 6.73 -4.07
C ILE A 526 16.50 5.24 -4.31
#